data_34d1a5424f61cf89e60b3c2611260343
#
_entry.id   34d1a5424f61cf89e60b3c2611260343
#
_cell.length_a   1.000
_cell.length_b   1.000
_cell.length_c   1.000
_cell.angle_alpha   90.00
_cell.angle_beta   90.00
_cell.angle_gamma   90.00
#
_symmetry.space_group_name_H-M   'P 1'
#
loop_
_entity.id
_entity.type
_entity.pdbx_description
1 polymer ?
#
loop_
_entity_poly.entity_id
_entity_poly.type
_entity_poly.pdbx_seq_one_letter_code
_entity_poly.pdbx_strand_id
1 'polypeptide(L)'
;MKSEEIKELFKQFESIVCEYNKVECWSARELYPLLGYSQWRNFLSITEKAKDACKNAGENIAYHFADVSKMVILGSGAEREVDNIFLTRYACYLVAQNGDSRKQEIAFA
;
A
#
# COMPACT_ATOMS: atom_id res chain seq x y z
N MET A 1 5.46 -18.78 -7.35
CA MET A 1 6.63 -17.99 -6.86
C MET A 1 7.49 -18.88 -5.97
N LYS A 2 8.79 -18.83 -6.14
CA LYS A 2 9.73 -19.64 -5.35
C LYS A 2 9.86 -19.09 -3.93
N SER A 3 10.25 -19.94 -2.99
CA SER A 3 10.33 -19.51 -1.58
C SER A 3 11.31 -18.37 -1.34
N GLU A 4 12.42 -18.33 -2.10
CA GLU A 4 13.39 -17.23 -2.01
C GLU A 4 12.78 -15.90 -2.50
N GLU A 5 11.94 -15.97 -3.52
CA GLU A 5 11.24 -14.77 -4.04
C GLU A 5 10.21 -14.25 -3.03
N ILE A 6 9.53 -15.16 -2.36
CA ILE A 6 8.57 -14.79 -1.31
C ILE A 6 9.29 -14.13 -0.14
N LYS A 7 10.42 -14.69 0.28
CA LYS A 7 11.24 -14.13 1.36
C LYS A 7 11.77 -12.75 0.99
N GLU A 8 12.21 -12.58 -0.24
CA GLU A 8 12.72 -11.28 -0.70
C GLU A 8 11.61 -10.23 -0.75
N LEU A 9 10.42 -10.61 -1.23
CA LEU A 9 9.27 -9.72 -1.24
C LEU A 9 8.89 -9.28 0.17
N PHE A 10 8.84 -10.22 1.11
CA PHE A 10 8.55 -9.93 2.50
C PHE A 10 9.60 -9.02 3.13
N LYS A 11 10.87 -9.26 2.82
CA LYS A 11 11.97 -8.42 3.28
C LYS A 11 11.85 -7.00 2.76
N GLN A 12 11.51 -6.83 1.47
CA GLN A 12 11.28 -5.52 0.88
C GLN A 12 10.09 -4.82 1.53
N PHE A 13 9.00 -5.56 1.77
CA PHE A 13 7.83 -5.03 2.47
C PHE A 13 8.21 -4.51 3.85
N GLU A 14 8.92 -5.30 4.64
CA GLU A 14 9.34 -4.88 5.98
C GLU A 14 10.33 -3.71 5.93
N SER A 15 11.14 -3.60 4.86
CA SER A 15 12.14 -2.55 4.75
C SER A 15 11.56 -1.16 4.52
N ILE A 16 10.34 -1.06 3.98
CA ILE A 16 9.69 0.23 3.71
C ILE A 16 8.71 0.64 4.82
N VAL A 17 8.65 -0.12 5.90
CA VAL A 17 7.78 0.22 7.03
C VAL A 17 8.16 1.61 7.58
N CYS A 18 7.15 2.36 7.99
CA CYS A 18 7.34 3.67 8.62
C CYS A 18 6.40 3.80 9.81
N GLU A 19 6.39 4.98 10.42
CA GLU A 19 5.52 5.27 11.55
C GLU A 19 4.80 6.58 11.30
N TYR A 20 3.50 6.59 11.55
CA TYR A 20 2.67 7.76 11.45
C TYR A 20 1.76 7.82 12.67
N ASN A 21 1.82 8.92 13.43
CA ASN A 21 1.09 9.08 14.69
C ASN A 21 1.34 7.89 15.64
N LYS A 22 2.60 7.44 15.74
CA LYS A 22 3.04 6.33 16.59
C LYS A 22 2.46 4.97 16.21
N VAL A 23 1.94 4.85 14.98
CA VAL A 23 1.40 3.59 14.45
C VAL A 23 2.28 3.11 13.30
N GLU A 24 2.64 1.83 13.34
CA GLU A 24 3.34 1.17 12.25
C GLU A 24 2.49 1.25 10.99
N CYS A 25 3.07 1.70 9.88
CA CYS A 25 2.32 1.85 8.64
C CYS A 25 3.22 1.74 7.42
N TRP A 26 2.59 1.69 6.25
CA TRP A 26 3.24 1.63 4.96
C TRP A 26 2.68 2.74 4.07
N SER A 27 3.58 3.46 3.38
CA SER A 27 3.19 4.44 2.38
C SER A 27 2.68 3.71 1.13
N ALA A 28 1.46 4.03 0.71
CA ALA A 28 0.88 3.40 -0.48
C ALA A 28 1.71 3.69 -1.73
N ARG A 29 2.32 4.88 -1.83
CA ARG A 29 3.19 5.25 -2.95
C ARG A 29 4.44 4.37 -3.04
N GLU A 30 4.96 3.91 -1.90
CA GLU A 30 6.09 2.99 -1.88
C GLU A 30 5.66 1.55 -2.05
N LEU A 31 4.45 1.23 -1.61
CA LEU A 31 3.93 -0.14 -1.62
C LEU A 31 3.45 -0.60 -2.99
N TYR A 32 2.79 0.28 -3.76
CA TYR A 32 2.10 -0.19 -4.96
C TYR A 32 3.03 -0.79 -6.02
N PRO A 33 4.25 -0.28 -6.26
CA PRO A 33 5.15 -0.95 -7.19
C PRO A 33 5.60 -2.31 -6.69
N LEU A 34 5.80 -2.42 -5.37
CA LEU A 34 6.22 -3.67 -4.74
C LEU A 34 5.18 -4.77 -4.93
N LEU A 35 3.89 -4.41 -4.98
CA LEU A 35 2.81 -5.36 -5.22
C LEU A 35 2.52 -5.58 -6.70
N GLY A 36 3.39 -5.07 -7.59
CA GLY A 36 3.29 -5.33 -9.02
C GLY A 36 2.40 -4.39 -9.80
N TYR A 37 1.96 -3.28 -9.20
CA TYR A 37 1.16 -2.29 -9.90
C TYR A 37 2.06 -1.26 -10.55
N SER A 38 1.83 -0.97 -11.82
CA SER A 38 2.59 0.03 -12.57
C SER A 38 1.93 1.41 -12.54
N GLN A 39 0.64 1.49 -12.20
CA GLN A 39 -0.12 2.74 -12.23
C GLN A 39 -0.82 2.98 -10.91
N TRP A 40 -0.61 4.18 -10.37
CA TRP A 40 -1.18 4.60 -9.11
C TRP A 40 -2.71 4.51 -9.07
N ARG A 41 -3.39 4.95 -10.14
CA ARG A 41 -4.86 4.94 -10.16
C ARG A 41 -5.45 3.53 -10.06
N ASN A 42 -4.76 2.53 -10.62
CA ASN A 42 -5.21 1.14 -10.51
C ASN A 42 -5.09 0.66 -9.06
N PHE A 43 -4.01 1.05 -8.40
CA PHE A 43 -3.83 0.75 -6.98
C PHE A 43 -4.87 1.46 -6.12
N LEU A 44 -5.19 2.74 -6.43
CA LEU A 44 -6.24 3.47 -5.71
C LEU A 44 -7.59 2.75 -5.80
N SER A 45 -7.93 2.22 -6.96
CA SER A 45 -9.16 1.44 -7.14
C SER A 45 -9.21 0.26 -6.18
N ILE A 46 -8.08 -0.42 -6.00
CA ILE A 46 -7.97 -1.56 -5.07
C ILE A 46 -8.07 -1.08 -3.63
N THR A 47 -7.46 0.06 -3.28
CA THR A 47 -7.57 0.59 -1.92
C THR A 47 -9.01 0.96 -1.57
N GLU A 48 -9.80 1.43 -2.52
CA GLU A 48 -11.21 1.72 -2.29
C GLU A 48 -11.99 0.44 -1.95
N LYS A 49 -11.71 -0.66 -2.66
CA LYS A 49 -12.30 -1.97 -2.35
C LYS A 49 -11.88 -2.44 -0.96
N ALA A 50 -10.62 -2.24 -0.61
CA ALA A 50 -10.10 -2.61 0.71
C ALA A 50 -10.77 -1.79 1.82
N LYS A 51 -11.03 -0.49 1.58
CA LYS A 51 -11.77 0.34 2.53
C LYS A 51 -13.19 -0.19 2.77
N ASP A 52 -13.87 -0.61 1.70
CA ASP A 52 -15.20 -1.20 1.83
C ASP A 52 -15.15 -2.50 2.64
N ALA A 53 -14.15 -3.34 2.41
CA ALA A 53 -13.97 -4.57 3.18
C ALA A 53 -13.70 -4.26 4.65
N CYS A 54 -12.92 -3.22 4.93
CA CYS A 54 -12.64 -2.75 6.30
C CYS A 54 -13.91 -2.32 7.00
N LYS A 55 -14.73 -1.52 6.32
CA LYS A 55 -16.02 -1.06 6.83
C LYS A 55 -16.96 -2.24 7.13
N ASN A 56 -17.04 -3.19 6.20
CA ASN A 56 -17.90 -4.36 6.34
C ASN A 56 -17.46 -5.27 7.48
N ALA A 57 -16.16 -5.25 7.81
CA ALA A 57 -15.63 -5.99 8.96
C ALA A 57 -15.85 -5.27 10.29
N GLY A 58 -16.44 -4.07 10.27
CA GLY A 58 -16.68 -3.30 11.49
C GLY A 58 -15.46 -2.56 12.00
N GLU A 59 -14.40 -2.43 11.20
CA GLU A 59 -13.18 -1.75 11.59
C GLU A 59 -13.19 -0.28 11.19
N ASN A 60 -12.37 0.53 11.88
CA ASN A 60 -12.29 1.97 11.63
C ASN A 60 -11.43 2.25 10.40
N ILE A 61 -12.06 2.72 9.32
CA ILE A 61 -11.37 3.04 8.07
C ILE A 61 -10.30 4.12 8.31
N ALA A 62 -10.63 5.18 9.03
CA ALA A 62 -9.70 6.30 9.23
C ALA A 62 -8.43 5.89 9.99
N TYR A 63 -8.52 4.88 10.84
CA TYR A 63 -7.36 4.36 11.55
C TYR A 63 -6.43 3.58 10.62
N HIS A 64 -7.02 2.78 9.72
CA HIS A 64 -6.26 1.86 8.88
C HIS A 64 -5.82 2.47 7.54
N PHE A 65 -6.51 3.52 7.07
CA PHE A 65 -6.26 4.15 5.77
C PHE A 65 -6.22 5.67 5.97
N ALA A 66 -5.04 6.20 6.25
CA ALA A 66 -4.88 7.63 6.52
C ALA A 66 -4.51 8.37 5.24
N ASP A 67 -5.40 9.20 4.73
CA ASP A 67 -5.13 10.05 3.57
C ASP A 67 -4.18 11.17 3.97
N VAL A 68 -3.09 11.29 3.24
CA VAL A 68 -2.06 12.31 3.46
C VAL A 68 -1.56 12.82 2.11
N SER A 69 -0.70 13.83 2.13
CA SER A 69 -0.02 14.27 0.91
C SER A 69 1.47 14.02 1.03
N LYS A 70 2.13 13.91 -0.12
CA LYS A 70 3.55 13.68 -0.22
C LYS A 70 4.13 14.68 -1.22
N MET A 71 5.26 15.29 -0.87
CA MET A 71 5.98 16.16 -1.80
C MET A 71 6.94 15.32 -2.64
N VAL A 72 6.92 15.53 -3.95
CA VAL A 72 7.86 14.89 -4.87
C VAL A 72 8.60 15.97 -5.65
N ILE A 73 9.85 15.68 -5.99
CA ILE A 73 10.69 16.60 -6.75
C ILE A 73 10.60 16.24 -8.22
N LEU A 74 10.23 17.23 -9.05
CA LEU A 74 10.15 17.05 -10.50
C LEU A 74 11.55 17.20 -11.13
N GLY A 75 11.67 16.76 -12.39
CA GLY A 75 12.93 16.87 -13.14
C GLY A 75 13.46 18.30 -13.29
N SER A 76 12.56 19.30 -13.21
CA SER A 76 12.92 20.72 -13.25
C SER A 76 13.45 21.24 -11.92
N GLY A 77 13.43 20.43 -10.85
CA GLY A 77 13.76 20.85 -9.50
C GLY A 77 12.58 21.43 -8.72
N ALA A 78 11.44 21.63 -9.37
CA ALA A 78 10.22 22.09 -8.69
C ALA A 78 9.64 20.96 -7.86
N GLU A 79 8.92 21.33 -6.78
CA GLU A 79 8.22 20.37 -5.94
C GLU A 79 6.75 20.31 -6.34
N ARG A 80 6.17 19.11 -6.22
CA ARG A 80 4.76 18.89 -6.47
C ARG A 80 4.17 18.06 -5.31
N GLU A 81 2.99 18.48 -4.86
CA GLU A 81 2.24 17.70 -3.87
C GLU A 81 1.41 16.63 -4.58
N VAL A 82 1.49 15.41 -4.10
CA VAL A 82 0.68 14.29 -4.59
C VAL A 82 -0.04 13.65 -3.42
N ASP A 83 -1.18 13.04 -3.69
CA ASP A 83 -1.92 12.28 -2.69
C ASP A 83 -1.16 11.02 -2.32
N ASN A 84 -1.31 10.59 -1.07
CA ASN A 84 -0.73 9.36 -0.55
C ASN A 84 -1.66 8.82 0.52
N ILE A 85 -1.46 7.57 0.90
CA ILE A 85 -2.24 6.92 1.95
C ILE A 85 -1.26 6.16 2.83
N PHE A 86 -1.35 6.32 4.14
CA PHE A 86 -0.67 5.44 5.07
C PHE A 86 -1.59 4.29 5.43
N LEU A 87 -1.08 3.07 5.31
CA LEU A 87 -1.82 1.84 5.51
C LEU A 87 -1.23 1.10 6.71
N THR A 88 -2.09 0.68 7.65
CA THR A 88 -1.65 -0.24 8.71
C THR A 88 -1.36 -1.61 8.10
N ARG A 89 -0.75 -2.51 8.86
CA ARG A 89 -0.50 -3.89 8.42
C ARG A 89 -1.82 -4.57 8.02
N TYR A 90 -2.87 -4.35 8.80
CA TYR A 90 -4.21 -4.87 8.50
C TYR A 90 -4.73 -4.33 7.16
N ALA A 91 -4.56 -3.02 6.92
CA ALA A 91 -4.96 -2.41 5.65
C ALA A 91 -4.18 -3.00 4.47
N CYS A 92 -2.88 -3.23 4.63
CA CYS A 92 -2.06 -3.88 3.60
C CYS A 92 -2.59 -5.28 3.28
N TYR A 93 -3.00 -6.02 4.30
CA TYR A 93 -3.59 -7.36 4.13
C TYR A 93 -4.88 -7.29 3.32
N LEU A 94 -5.76 -6.32 3.64
CA LEU A 94 -7.01 -6.13 2.89
C LEU A 94 -6.75 -5.73 1.43
N VAL A 95 -5.75 -4.89 1.20
CA VAL A 95 -5.35 -4.51 -0.16
C VAL A 95 -4.90 -5.75 -0.94
N ALA A 96 -4.08 -6.60 -0.33
CA ALA A 96 -3.63 -7.83 -0.97
C ALA A 96 -4.80 -8.75 -1.29
N GLN A 97 -5.75 -8.91 -0.36
CA GLN A 97 -6.93 -9.76 -0.56
C GLN A 97 -7.84 -9.25 -1.68
N ASN A 98 -7.92 -7.94 -1.87
CA ASN A 98 -8.79 -7.33 -2.88
C ASN A 98 -8.07 -7.01 -4.18
N GLY A 99 -6.78 -7.33 -4.26
CA GLY A 99 -5.97 -7.09 -5.43
C GLY A 99 -6.13 -8.14 -6.52
N ASP A 100 -5.34 -8.00 -7.57
CA ASP A 100 -5.34 -8.92 -8.70
C ASP A 100 -4.59 -10.20 -8.34
N SER A 101 -5.32 -11.28 -8.10
CA SER A 101 -4.74 -12.57 -7.70
C SER A 101 -3.88 -13.21 -8.80
N ARG A 102 -3.94 -12.71 -10.03
CA ARG A 102 -3.05 -13.16 -11.10
C ARG A 102 -1.62 -12.64 -10.92
N LYS A 103 -1.43 -11.58 -10.14
CA LYS A 103 -0.10 -11.08 -9.80
C LYS A 103 0.50 -11.97 -8.73
N GLN A 104 1.70 -12.48 -8.99
CA GLN A 104 2.38 -13.38 -8.03
C GLN A 104 2.62 -12.70 -6.69
N GLU A 105 2.95 -11.41 -6.71
CA GLU A 105 3.22 -10.62 -5.52
C GLU A 105 2.01 -10.58 -4.58
N ILE A 106 0.81 -10.54 -5.15
CA ILE A 106 -0.43 -10.51 -4.38
C ILE A 106 -0.83 -11.90 -3.91
N ALA A 107 -0.69 -12.91 -4.77
CA ALA A 107 -1.10 -14.27 -4.45
C ALA A 107 -0.35 -14.83 -3.23
N PHE A 108 0.86 -14.34 -2.96
CA PHE A 108 1.69 -14.80 -1.85
C PHE A 108 1.91 -13.75 -0.76
N ALA A 109 1.24 -12.63 -0.85
CA ALA A 109 1.39 -11.54 0.13
C ALA A 109 0.70 -11.83 1.49
#